data_5a030cc20294db33ba3dbb430fec9f28
#
_entry.id   5a030cc20294db33ba3dbb430fec9f28
#
_cell.length_a   1.000
_cell.length_b   1.000
_cell.length_c   1.000
_cell.angle_alpha   90.00
_cell.angle_beta   90.00
_cell.angle_gamma   90.00
#
_symmetry.space_group_name_H-M   'P 1'
#
loop_
_entity.id
_entity.type
_entity.pdbx_description
1 polymer ?
#
loop_
_entity_poly.entity_id
_entity_poly.type
_entity_poly.pdbx_seq_one_letter_code
_entity_poly.pdbx_strand_id
1 'polypeptide(L)'
;MGDKDIISKQLLKRMTLGMARILLGLDIVELEIMETGQQRVEERRADVVAKVQAHDSEYLLHIETQNDNQSQMPKRMLRYLSDILLAYPGIEVKQYLIYIGKEKLTMSAGLSQT
;
A
#
# COMPACT_ATOMS: atom_id res chain seq x y z
N MET A 1 25.88 -0.49 1.63
CA MET A 1 24.58 -0.02 2.14
C MET A 1 23.79 0.68 1.06
N GLY A 2 24.35 1.67 0.37
CA GLY A 2 23.64 2.41 -0.68
C GLY A 2 23.15 1.54 -1.83
N ASP A 3 23.97 0.61 -2.30
CA ASP A 3 23.61 -0.23 -3.44
C ASP A 3 22.43 -1.15 -3.12
N LYS A 4 22.38 -1.71 -1.92
CA LYS A 4 21.26 -2.56 -1.50
C LYS A 4 19.97 -1.76 -1.41
N ASP A 5 20.03 -0.54 -0.87
CA ASP A 5 18.86 0.31 -0.74
C ASP A 5 18.30 0.70 -2.13
N ILE A 6 19.17 1.01 -3.07
CA ILE A 6 18.76 1.35 -4.43
C ILE A 6 18.10 0.16 -5.11
N ILE A 7 18.70 -1.02 -5.01
CA ILE A 7 18.16 -2.24 -5.60
C ILE A 7 16.81 -2.59 -4.97
N SER A 8 16.71 -2.46 -3.64
CA SER A 8 15.48 -2.73 -2.92
C SER A 8 14.35 -1.78 -3.32
N LYS A 9 14.63 -0.50 -3.53
CA LYS A 9 13.63 0.47 -3.99
C LYS A 9 13.15 0.16 -5.40
N GLN A 10 14.08 -0.19 -6.30
CA GLN A 10 13.72 -0.56 -7.67
C GLN A 10 12.86 -1.82 -7.71
N LEU A 11 13.21 -2.81 -6.91
CA LEU A 11 12.43 -4.03 -6.81
C LEU A 11 11.04 -3.75 -6.25
N LEU A 12 10.98 -2.95 -5.19
CA LEU A 12 9.71 -2.56 -4.58
C LEU A 12 8.83 -1.82 -5.58
N LYS A 13 9.40 -0.91 -6.37
CA LYS A 13 8.66 -0.20 -7.41
C LYS A 13 8.07 -1.16 -8.43
N ARG A 14 8.85 -2.14 -8.91
CA ARG A 14 8.37 -3.14 -9.87
C ARG A 14 7.25 -3.99 -9.30
N MET A 15 7.41 -4.44 -8.06
CA MET A 15 6.39 -5.25 -7.38
C MET A 15 5.10 -4.44 -7.21
N THR A 16 5.21 -3.20 -6.79
CA THR A 16 4.06 -2.32 -6.59
C THR A 16 3.33 -2.06 -7.92
N LEU A 17 4.08 -1.77 -8.99
CA LEU A 17 3.50 -1.60 -10.32
C LEU A 17 2.75 -2.85 -10.77
N GLY A 18 3.36 -4.03 -10.60
CA GLY A 18 2.74 -5.30 -10.97
C GLY A 18 1.45 -5.54 -10.21
N MET A 19 1.47 -5.39 -8.89
CA MET A 19 0.27 -5.55 -8.08
C MET A 19 -0.82 -4.56 -8.46
N ALA A 20 -0.47 -3.30 -8.61
CA ALA A 20 -1.44 -2.25 -8.91
C ALA A 20 -2.08 -2.44 -10.27
N ARG A 21 -1.30 -2.78 -11.29
CA ARG A 21 -1.81 -2.95 -12.65
C ARG A 21 -2.57 -4.27 -12.82
N ILE A 22 -2.02 -5.35 -12.31
CA ILE A 22 -2.55 -6.70 -12.56
C ILE A 22 -3.66 -7.05 -11.58
N LEU A 23 -3.43 -6.85 -10.27
CA LEU A 23 -4.41 -7.24 -9.26
C LEU A 23 -5.48 -6.19 -9.05
N LEU A 24 -5.13 -4.92 -9.11
CA LEU A 24 -6.06 -3.83 -8.81
C LEU A 24 -6.62 -3.15 -10.07
N GLY A 25 -6.06 -3.44 -11.23
CA GLY A 25 -6.53 -2.88 -12.49
C GLY A 25 -6.38 -1.36 -12.60
N LEU A 26 -5.40 -0.79 -11.91
CA LEU A 26 -5.22 0.66 -11.89
C LEU A 26 -4.49 1.17 -13.13
N ASP A 27 -4.92 2.33 -13.59
CA ASP A 27 -4.25 3.06 -14.66
C ASP A 27 -3.05 3.80 -14.06
N ILE A 28 -1.84 3.42 -14.46
CA ILE A 28 -0.62 4.03 -13.94
C ILE A 28 0.30 4.37 -15.11
N VAL A 29 0.58 5.66 -15.26
CA VAL A 29 1.58 6.15 -16.22
C VAL A 29 2.95 6.18 -15.57
N GLU A 30 3.04 6.72 -14.35
CA GLU A 30 4.28 6.83 -13.60
C GLU A 30 4.00 6.52 -12.12
N LEU A 31 4.96 5.91 -11.46
CA LEU A 31 4.85 5.57 -10.03
C LEU A 31 6.18 5.86 -9.33
N GLU A 32 6.11 6.54 -8.20
CA GLU A 32 7.25 6.85 -7.35
C GLU A 32 6.99 6.34 -5.93
N ILE A 33 7.90 5.52 -5.41
CA ILE A 33 7.80 5.05 -4.03
C ILE A 33 8.11 6.23 -3.09
N MET A 34 7.23 6.46 -2.12
CA MET A 34 7.37 7.53 -1.15
C MET A 34 8.04 7.00 0.12
N GLU A 35 8.93 7.78 0.69
CA GLU A 35 9.55 7.45 1.97
C GLU A 35 8.75 8.13 3.09
N THR A 36 7.82 7.40 3.67
CA THR A 36 6.90 7.94 4.66
C THR A 36 7.19 7.48 6.09
N GLY A 37 8.19 6.62 6.29
CA GLY A 37 8.42 5.98 7.58
C GLY A 37 7.43 4.86 7.89
N GLN A 38 6.42 4.67 7.07
CA GLN A 38 5.44 3.60 7.23
C GLN A 38 5.76 2.37 6.39
N GLN A 39 6.65 2.52 5.43
CA GLN A 39 7.03 1.45 4.52
C GLN A 39 7.74 0.33 5.26
N ARG A 40 7.23 -0.88 5.10
CA ARG A 40 7.81 -2.06 5.75
C ARG A 40 7.71 -3.25 4.84
N VAL A 41 8.77 -4.05 4.82
CA VAL A 41 8.76 -5.37 4.21
C VAL A 41 9.20 -6.34 5.29
N GLU A 42 8.26 -7.12 5.79
CA GLU A 42 8.48 -8.10 6.85
C GLU A 42 8.03 -9.47 6.35
N GLU A 43 8.34 -10.50 7.11
CA GLU A 43 7.98 -11.88 6.76
C GLU A 43 6.48 -12.04 6.48
N ARG A 44 5.62 -11.32 7.21
CA ARG A 44 4.18 -11.49 7.15
C ARG A 44 3.43 -10.37 6.45
N ARG A 45 4.10 -9.27 6.18
CA ARG A 45 3.45 -8.12 5.55
C ARG A 45 4.44 -7.22 4.85
N ALA A 46 3.96 -6.54 3.85
CA ALA A 46 4.65 -5.44 3.21
C ALA A 46 3.71 -4.25 3.16
N ASP A 47 4.26 -3.06 3.31
CA ASP A 47 3.52 -1.82 3.39
C ASP A 47 4.24 -0.78 2.55
N VAL A 48 3.56 -0.22 1.57
CA VAL A 48 4.17 0.73 0.66
C VAL A 48 3.22 1.88 0.35
N VAL A 49 3.77 3.09 0.29
CA VAL A 49 3.07 4.27 -0.19
C VAL A 49 3.79 4.78 -1.43
N ALA A 50 3.02 5.02 -2.49
CA ALA A 50 3.57 5.48 -3.76
C ALA A 50 2.75 6.64 -4.29
N LYS A 51 3.43 7.57 -4.96
CA LYS A 51 2.77 8.62 -5.73
C LYS A 51 2.55 8.09 -7.14
N VAL A 52 1.31 8.17 -7.60
CA VAL A 52 0.91 7.64 -8.90
C VAL A 52 0.42 8.78 -9.79
N GLN A 53 0.96 8.82 -11.01
CA GLN A 53 0.45 9.64 -12.09
C GLN A 53 -0.34 8.73 -13.02
N ALA A 54 -1.65 8.94 -13.09
CA ALA A 54 -2.53 8.29 -14.06
C ALA A 54 -2.74 9.20 -15.25
N HIS A 55 -3.50 8.75 -16.27
CA HIS A 55 -3.77 9.56 -17.46
C HIS A 55 -4.50 10.87 -17.11
N ASP A 56 -5.48 10.81 -16.22
CA ASP A 56 -6.35 11.94 -15.91
C ASP A 56 -6.22 12.46 -14.48
N SER A 57 -5.39 11.85 -13.66
CA SER A 57 -5.33 12.19 -12.24
C SER A 57 -4.00 11.83 -11.61
N GLU A 58 -3.79 12.34 -10.41
CA GLU A 58 -2.66 12.03 -9.55
C GLU A 58 -3.20 11.64 -8.19
N TYR A 59 -2.65 10.60 -7.59
CA TYR A 59 -3.08 10.16 -6.27
C TYR A 59 -1.94 9.46 -5.54
N LEU A 60 -2.10 9.31 -4.24
CA LEU A 60 -1.24 8.47 -3.42
C LEU A 60 -1.86 7.09 -3.31
N LEU A 61 -1.05 6.07 -3.52
CA LEU A 61 -1.46 4.68 -3.44
C LEU A 61 -0.82 4.04 -2.23
N HIS A 62 -1.63 3.55 -1.31
CA HIS A 62 -1.15 2.78 -0.16
C HIS A 62 -1.57 1.32 -0.35
N ILE A 63 -0.60 0.43 -0.40
CA ILE A 63 -0.84 -1.01 -0.49
C ILE A 63 -0.24 -1.68 0.73
N GLU A 64 -1.07 -2.38 1.47
CA GLU A 64 -0.67 -3.26 2.57
C GLU A 64 -0.84 -4.71 2.10
N THR A 65 0.21 -5.50 2.18
CA THR A 65 0.17 -6.92 1.84
C THR A 65 0.29 -7.72 3.12
N GLN A 66 -0.62 -8.67 3.34
CA GLN A 66 -0.72 -9.41 4.58
C GLN A 66 -0.91 -10.89 4.28
N ASN A 67 -0.17 -11.77 4.97
CA ASN A 67 -0.31 -13.21 4.78
C ASN A 67 -0.99 -13.94 5.93
N ASP A 68 -1.46 -13.22 6.93
CA ASP A 68 -2.26 -13.79 8.02
C ASP A 68 -3.45 -12.88 8.33
N ASN A 69 -4.44 -13.44 9.03
CA ASN A 69 -5.60 -12.67 9.45
C ASN A 69 -5.27 -11.86 10.70
N GLN A 70 -5.61 -10.58 10.69
CA GLN A 70 -5.39 -9.65 11.80
C GLN A 70 -6.68 -8.91 12.08
N SER A 71 -7.28 -9.14 13.25
CA SER A 71 -8.54 -8.50 13.61
C SER A 71 -8.44 -6.98 13.69
N GLN A 72 -7.25 -6.46 13.95
CA GLN A 72 -6.99 -5.03 14.06
C GLN A 72 -6.70 -4.35 12.71
N MET A 73 -6.68 -5.12 11.63
CA MET A 73 -6.27 -4.58 10.34
C MET A 73 -7.12 -3.40 9.86
N PRO A 74 -8.46 -3.40 9.97
CA PRO A 74 -9.24 -2.24 9.56
C PRO A 74 -8.87 -0.96 10.31
N LYS A 75 -8.60 -1.07 11.62
CA LYS A 75 -8.17 0.07 12.43
C LYS A 75 -6.78 0.55 12.05
N ARG A 76 -5.87 -0.37 11.76
CA ARG A 76 -4.52 -0.03 11.32
C ARG A 76 -4.54 0.67 9.97
N MET A 77 -5.36 0.19 9.04
CA MET A 77 -5.52 0.84 7.74
C MET A 77 -6.08 2.25 7.88
N LEU A 78 -7.04 2.45 8.77
CA LEU A 78 -7.58 3.79 9.06
C LEU A 78 -6.51 4.71 9.64
N ARG A 79 -5.69 4.21 10.55
CA ARG A 79 -4.59 4.98 11.13
C ARG A 79 -3.59 5.40 10.06
N TYR A 80 -3.20 4.48 9.19
CA TYR A 80 -2.28 4.79 8.10
C TYR A 80 -2.87 5.82 7.15
N LEU A 81 -4.15 5.69 6.82
CA LEU A 81 -4.84 6.66 5.99
C LEU A 81 -4.82 8.06 6.62
N SER A 82 -5.11 8.15 7.91
CA SER A 82 -5.08 9.42 8.64
C SER A 82 -3.68 10.05 8.59
N ASP A 83 -2.64 9.27 8.83
CA ASP A 83 -1.27 9.75 8.79
C ASP A 83 -0.89 10.26 7.40
N ILE A 84 -1.28 9.55 6.36
CA ILE A 84 -1.01 9.93 4.97
C ILE A 84 -1.75 11.23 4.63
N LEU A 85 -3.02 11.34 4.98
CA LEU A 85 -3.82 12.54 4.71
C LEU A 85 -3.28 13.78 5.43
N LEU A 86 -2.75 13.60 6.63
CA LEU A 86 -2.13 14.69 7.38
C LEU A 86 -0.79 15.11 6.76
N ALA A 87 -0.02 14.14 6.28
CA ALA A 87 1.29 14.42 5.67
C ALA A 87 1.17 15.03 4.27
N TYR A 88 0.13 14.68 3.53
CA TYR A 88 -0.05 15.11 2.13
C TYR A 88 -1.47 15.65 1.92
N PRO A 89 -1.78 16.82 2.47
CA PRO A 89 -3.12 17.38 2.34
C PRO A 89 -3.44 17.77 0.90
N GLY A 90 -4.69 17.61 0.51
CA GLY A 90 -5.16 18.03 -0.80
C GLY A 90 -4.94 17.04 -1.94
N ILE A 91 -4.38 15.87 -1.66
CA ILE A 91 -4.20 14.82 -2.68
C ILE A 91 -5.09 13.62 -2.35
N GLU A 92 -5.68 13.01 -3.39
CA GLU A 92 -6.49 11.81 -3.22
C GLU A 92 -5.61 10.65 -2.76
N VAL A 93 -6.14 9.82 -1.86
CA VAL A 93 -5.46 8.61 -1.39
C VAL A 93 -6.33 7.41 -1.74
N LYS A 94 -5.73 6.43 -2.41
CA LYS A 94 -6.33 5.13 -2.65
C LYS A 94 -5.59 4.10 -1.80
N GLN A 95 -6.35 3.31 -1.04
CA GLN A 95 -5.79 2.39 -0.07
C GLN A 95 -6.33 0.99 -0.32
N TYR A 96 -5.43 0.01 -0.35
CA TYR A 96 -5.79 -1.38 -0.61
C TYR A 96 -5.09 -2.31 0.37
N LEU A 97 -5.79 -3.34 0.79
CA LEU A 97 -5.24 -4.44 1.55
C LEU A 97 -5.28 -5.69 0.67
N ILE A 98 -4.12 -6.30 0.45
CA ILE A 98 -4.01 -7.52 -0.33
C ILE A 98 -3.67 -8.66 0.61
N TYR A 99 -4.56 -9.65 0.70
CA TYR A 99 -4.35 -10.84 1.53
C TYR A 99 -3.79 -11.96 0.66
N ILE A 100 -2.63 -12.47 1.04
CA ILE A 100 -1.93 -13.55 0.33
C ILE A 100 -1.71 -14.77 1.23
N GLY A 101 -2.46 -14.86 2.33
CA GLY A 101 -2.31 -15.94 3.30
C GLY A 101 -2.84 -17.28 2.79
N LYS A 102 -2.41 -18.34 3.44
CA LYS A 102 -2.85 -19.70 3.12
C LYS A 102 -4.21 -20.01 3.74
N GLU A 103 -4.53 -19.38 4.86
CA GLU A 103 -5.80 -19.60 5.52
C GLU A 103 -6.90 -18.78 4.86
N LYS A 104 -8.15 -19.22 5.02
CA LYS A 104 -9.28 -18.47 4.52
C LYS A 104 -9.30 -17.07 5.10
N LEU A 105 -9.57 -16.08 4.27
CA LEU A 105 -9.67 -14.69 4.70
C LEU A 105 -10.84 -14.53 5.69
N THR A 106 -10.53 -14.05 6.89
CA THR A 106 -11.51 -13.76 7.93
C THR A 106 -11.48 -12.31 8.42
N MET A 107 -10.51 -11.53 7.96
CA MET A 107 -10.44 -10.11 8.31
C MET A 107 -11.61 -9.35 7.73
N SER A 108 -12.11 -8.37 8.49
CA SER A 108 -13.15 -7.48 8.02
C SER A 108 -12.64 -6.58 6.90
N ALA A 109 -13.48 -6.31 5.91
CA ALA A 109 -13.16 -5.39 4.82
C ALA A 109 -13.31 -3.92 5.22
N GLY A 110 -13.80 -3.63 6.41
CA GLY A 110 -13.99 -2.28 6.89
C GLY A 110 -14.30 -2.23 8.38
N LEU A 111 -14.62 -1.04 8.87
CA LEU A 111 -14.97 -0.84 10.27
C LEU A 111 -16.48 -0.93 10.45
N SER A 112 -16.89 -1.55 11.57
CA SER A 112 -18.29 -1.66 11.94
C SER A 112 -18.53 -0.89 13.24
N GLN A 113 -19.69 -0.24 13.35
CA GLN A 113 -20.07 0.50 14.55
C GLN A 113 -20.92 -0.33 15.52
N THR A 114 -21.23 -1.56 15.18
CA THR A 114 -22.02 -2.45 16.03
C THR A 114 -21.16 -3.32 16.92
#